data_2a5ca9170597a55cd337252a1496dda6
#
_entry.id   2a5ca9170597a55cd337252a1496dda6
#
_cell.length_a   1.000
_cell.length_b   1.000
_cell.length_c   1.000
_cell.angle_alpha   90.00
_cell.angle_beta   90.00
_cell.angle_gamma   90.00
#
_symmetry.space_group_name_H-M   'P 1'
#
loop_
_entity.id
_entity.type
_entity.pdbx_description
1 polymer ?
#
loop_
_entity_poly.entity_id
_entity_poly.type
_entity_poly.pdbx_seq_one_letter_code
_entity_poly.pdbx_strand_id
1 'polypeptide(L)' 'EYNASEVKKIRNETGMSQKTFASYLGVSCKTVEAWESGINHPSGAASRLLHMMEMDRNLTKEFPFVSIEE' A
#
# COMPACT_ATOMS: atom_id res chain seq x y z
N GLU A 1 12.92 4.80 -0.43
CA GLU A 1 12.17 4.85 -1.67
C GLU A 1 11.79 3.44 -2.12
N TYR A 2 10.59 3.26 -2.67
CA TYR A 2 10.05 1.93 -2.96
C TYR A 2 9.93 1.71 -4.45
N ASN A 3 10.44 0.56 -4.92
CA ASN A 3 10.26 0.17 -6.31
C ASN A 3 9.00 -0.71 -6.44
N ALA A 4 8.68 -1.09 -7.68
CA ALA A 4 7.45 -1.84 -7.96
C ALA A 4 7.37 -3.15 -7.16
N SER A 5 8.48 -3.85 -7.10
CA SER A 5 8.55 -5.14 -6.41
C SER A 5 8.29 -4.98 -4.91
N GLU A 6 8.86 -3.94 -4.32
CA GLU A 6 8.71 -3.68 -2.89
C GLU A 6 7.28 -3.30 -2.53
N VAL A 7 6.63 -2.48 -3.36
CA VAL A 7 5.24 -2.10 -3.13
C VAL A 7 4.35 -3.33 -3.18
N LYS A 8 4.56 -4.17 -4.19
CA LYS A 8 3.77 -5.38 -4.35
C LYS A 8 3.96 -6.32 -3.16
N LYS A 9 5.20 -6.45 -2.69
CA LYS A 9 5.49 -7.31 -1.54
C LYS A 9 4.76 -6.83 -0.29
N ILE A 10 4.81 -5.52 -0.03
CA ILE A 10 4.13 -4.96 1.13
C ILE A 10 2.63 -5.21 1.04
N ARG A 11 2.05 -4.97 -0.13
CA ARG A 11 0.62 -5.20 -0.31
C ARG A 11 0.27 -6.66 -0.09
N ASN A 12 1.07 -7.58 -0.65
CA ASN A 12 0.79 -9.01 -0.50
C ASN A 12 0.86 -9.44 0.96
N GLU A 13 1.73 -8.84 1.74
CA GLU A 13 1.84 -9.18 3.16
C GLU A 13 0.63 -8.72 3.95
N THR A 14 -0.08 -7.71 3.48
CA THR A 14 -1.31 -7.25 4.13
C THR A 14 -2.53 -8.08 3.73
N GLY A 15 -2.43 -8.81 2.63
CA GLY A 15 -3.56 -9.56 2.10
C GLY A 15 -4.57 -8.70 1.36
N MET A 16 -4.27 -7.43 1.13
CA MET A 16 -5.19 -6.53 0.46
C MET A 16 -5.11 -6.65 -1.06
N SER A 17 -6.25 -6.44 -1.73
CA SER A 17 -6.25 -6.24 -3.17
C SER A 17 -5.67 -4.86 -3.48
N GLN A 18 -5.37 -4.60 -4.75
CA GLN A 18 -4.90 -3.27 -5.14
C GLN A 18 -5.91 -2.19 -4.78
N LYS A 19 -7.20 -2.48 -4.98
CA LYS A 19 -8.26 -1.52 -4.70
C LYS A 19 -8.33 -1.18 -3.21
N THR A 20 -8.32 -2.19 -2.37
CA THR A 20 -8.37 -1.98 -0.92
C THR A 20 -7.12 -1.28 -0.43
N PHE A 21 -5.97 -1.69 -0.95
CA PHE A 21 -4.68 -1.08 -0.60
C PHE A 21 -4.68 0.41 -0.95
N ALA A 22 -5.19 0.74 -2.15
CA ALA A 22 -5.28 2.13 -2.58
C ALA A 22 -6.17 2.94 -1.64
N SER A 23 -7.33 2.39 -1.27
CA SER A 23 -8.24 3.04 -0.33
C SER A 23 -7.58 3.26 1.02
N TYR A 24 -6.85 2.27 1.50
CA TYR A 24 -6.14 2.38 2.77
C TYR A 24 -5.12 3.51 2.75
N LEU A 25 -4.41 3.63 1.63
CA LEU A 25 -3.37 4.66 1.48
C LEU A 25 -3.92 6.02 1.09
N GLY A 26 -5.20 6.10 0.72
CA GLY A 26 -5.81 7.35 0.30
C GLY A 26 -5.46 7.76 -1.11
N VAL A 27 -5.17 6.80 -1.99
CA VAL A 27 -4.83 7.07 -3.39
C VAL A 27 -5.77 6.28 -4.29
N SER A 28 -5.73 6.56 -5.59
CA SER A 28 -6.56 5.83 -6.54
C SER A 28 -5.95 4.46 -6.83
N CYS A 29 -6.80 3.51 -7.27
CA CYS A 29 -6.33 2.19 -7.65
C CYS A 29 -5.33 2.28 -8.81
N LYS A 30 -5.55 3.20 -9.73
CA LYS A 30 -4.61 3.39 -10.84
C LYS A 30 -3.24 3.82 -10.35
N THR A 31 -3.20 4.60 -9.27
CA THR A 31 -1.93 4.99 -8.68
C THR A 31 -1.17 3.77 -8.17
N VAL A 32 -1.86 2.86 -7.49
CA VAL A 32 -1.22 1.64 -7.01
C VAL A 32 -0.76 0.78 -8.20
N GLU A 33 -1.58 0.68 -9.23
CA GLU A 33 -1.20 -0.06 -10.44
C GLU A 33 0.07 0.51 -11.06
N ALA A 34 0.16 1.84 -11.11
CA ALA A 34 1.33 2.50 -11.68
C ALA A 34 2.58 2.20 -10.85
N TRP A 35 2.45 2.21 -9.52
CA TRP A 35 3.56 1.87 -8.65
C TRP A 35 4.03 0.42 -8.89
N GLU A 36 3.09 -0.50 -9.00
CA GLU A 36 3.43 -1.92 -9.13
C GLU A 36 3.89 -2.30 -10.52
N SER A 37 3.65 -1.43 -11.51
CA SER A 37 4.17 -1.63 -12.86
C SER A 37 5.47 -0.86 -13.12
N GLY A 38 5.89 -0.03 -12.17
CA GLY A 38 7.13 0.71 -12.29
C GLY A 38 7.02 2.04 -13.03
N ILE A 39 5.79 2.43 -13.40
CA ILE A 39 5.58 3.71 -14.09
C ILE A 39 5.87 4.88 -13.16
N ASN A 40 5.43 4.78 -11.92
CA ASN A 40 5.64 5.79 -10.90
C ASN A 40 6.13 5.16 -9.62
N HIS A 41 6.55 6.00 -8.68
CA HIS A 41 6.99 5.55 -7.37
C HIS A 41 6.20 6.26 -6.30
N PRO A 42 5.90 5.59 -5.17
CA PRO A 42 5.29 6.27 -4.03
C PRO A 42 6.21 7.37 -3.52
N SER A 43 5.63 8.45 -3.06
CA SER A 43 6.40 9.56 -2.50
C SER A 43 5.59 10.22 -1.41
N GLY A 44 6.24 11.09 -0.63
CA GLY A 44 5.57 11.85 0.41
C GLY A 44 4.89 10.97 1.43
N ALA A 45 3.62 11.29 1.72
CA ALA A 45 2.87 10.59 2.75
C ALA A 45 2.69 9.11 2.44
N ALA A 46 2.50 8.78 1.15
CA ALA A 46 2.32 7.38 0.75
C ALA A 46 3.57 6.55 1.07
N SER A 47 4.74 7.10 0.74
CA SER A 47 6.00 6.41 1.02
C SER A 47 6.19 6.22 2.53
N ARG A 48 5.84 7.23 3.30
CA ARG A 48 5.96 7.16 4.76
C ARG A 48 5.01 6.10 5.33
N LEU A 49 3.80 6.03 4.82
CA LEU A 49 2.83 5.04 5.30
C LEU A 49 3.29 3.62 4.94
N LEU A 50 3.85 3.44 3.74
CA LEU A 50 4.41 2.14 3.36
C LEU A 50 5.51 1.72 4.32
N HIS A 51 6.36 2.67 4.71
CA HIS A 51 7.43 2.37 5.66
C HIS A 51 6.85 1.92 7.01
N MET A 52 5.79 2.58 7.47
CA MET A 52 5.15 2.21 8.72
C MET A 52 4.55 0.80 8.63
N MET A 53 3.94 0.47 7.50
CA MET A 53 3.38 -0.86 7.29
C MET A 53 4.47 -1.94 7.27
N GLU A 54 5.62 -1.59 6.74
CA GLU A 54 6.75 -2.50 6.68
C GLU A 54 7.30 -2.78 8.07
N MET A 55 7.34 -1.75 8.92
CA MET A 55 7.87 -1.86 10.26
C MET A 55 6.89 -2.52 11.23
N ASP A 56 5.58 -2.35 11.00
CA ASP A 56 4.55 -2.87 11.89
C ASP A 56 3.50 -3.61 11.08
N ARG A 57 3.59 -4.93 11.10
CA ARG A 57 2.68 -5.77 10.32
C ARG A 57 1.24 -5.73 10.83
N ASN A 58 1.03 -5.23 12.04
CA ASN A 58 -0.29 -5.13 12.62
C ASN A 58 -0.92 -3.76 12.39
N LEU A 59 -0.25 -2.88 11.68
CA LEU A 59 -0.71 -1.52 11.49
C LEU A 59 -2.11 -1.44 10.89
N THR A 60 -2.39 -2.27 9.88
CA THR A 60 -3.69 -2.25 9.22
C THR A 60 -4.78 -2.76 10.13
N LYS A 61 -4.45 -3.57 11.13
CA LYS A 61 -5.41 -4.05 12.11
C LYS A 61 -5.64 -3.02 13.21
N GLU A 62 -4.57 -2.32 13.61
CA GLU A 62 -4.65 -1.31 14.66
C GLU A 62 -5.28 -0.02 14.16
N PHE A 63 -5.08 0.27 12.89
CA PHE A 63 -5.60 1.50 12.28
C PHE A 63 -6.36 1.17 11.01
N PRO A 64 -7.55 0.56 11.14
CA PRO A 64 -8.32 0.11 9.98
C PRO A 64 -9.06 1.28 9.33
N PHE A 65 -8.36 2.02 8.48
CA PHE A 65 -8.93 3.17 7.79
C PHE A 65 -10.04 2.78 6.82
N VAL A 66 -10.02 1.52 6.35
CA VAL A 66 -11.06 0.99 5.47
C VAL A 66 -11.37 -0.43 5.88
N SER A 67 -12.56 -0.90 5.52
CA SER A 67 -12.91 -2.30 5.71
C SER A 67 -12.19 -3.13 4.67
N ILE A 68 -11.61 -4.25 5.10
CA ILE A 68 -10.98 -5.19 4.18
C ILE A 68 -12.03 -6.19 3.75
N GLU A 69 -12.26 -6.28 2.44
CA GLU A 69 -13.26 -7.20 1.90
C GLU A 69 -12.56 -8.43 1.35
N GLU A 70 -13.07 -9.56 1.77
CA GLU A 70 -12.50 -10.86 1.38
C GLU A 70 -12.93 -11.28 0.00
#